data_403b9a2ee1f08f71180630d0dc6830f9
#
_entry.id   403b9a2ee1f08f71180630d0dc6830f9
#
_cell.length_a   1.000
_cell.length_b   1.000
_cell.length_c   1.000
_cell.angle_alpha   90.00
_cell.angle_beta   90.00
_cell.angle_gamma   90.00
#
_symmetry.space_group_name_H-M   'P 1'
#
loop_
_entity.id
_entity.type
_entity.pdbx_description
1 polymer ?
#
loop_
_entity_poly.entity_id
_entity_poly.type
_entity_poly.pdbx_seq_one_letter_code
_entity_poly.pdbx_strand_id
1 'polypeptide(L)'
;GASSGIGLGCAVALAEAGSAVTLAARSIEKLEETVRELRQAGLSAEALVMDVSDVAATQKAVASEKPFDILVNSAGTAAHSLAIETTEKDYDAVAGLNIKGAYFLTAAVAKALVEAGKPGSLINVSSQMAHVGGIERAVYCATKHAVEGFTKAMSIELGAHKIRVNTICPTFVRTALTEPTFANPDRVKWLKEKIKLGRIGEVTDMML
;
A
#
# COMPACT_ATOMS: atom_id res chain seq x y z
N GLY A 1 -5.66 -2.85 -0.67
CA GLY A 1 -4.90 -3.43 0.45
C GLY A 1 -5.47 -3.08 1.81
N ALA A 2 -6.77 -2.69 1.92
CA ALA A 2 -7.36 -2.18 3.16
C ALA A 2 -7.93 -3.26 4.10
N SER A 3 -7.88 -4.55 3.73
CA SER A 3 -8.46 -5.63 4.55
C SER A 3 -7.54 -6.13 5.68
N SER A 4 -6.33 -5.60 5.84
CA SER A 4 -5.40 -5.99 6.89
C SER A 4 -4.17 -5.07 6.96
N GLY A 5 -3.38 -5.21 8.04
CA GLY A 5 -2.06 -4.61 8.19
C GLY A 5 -2.05 -3.08 8.05
N ILE A 6 -1.03 -2.55 7.39
CA ILE A 6 -0.81 -1.09 7.26
C ILE A 6 -1.99 -0.42 6.57
N GLY A 7 -2.54 -1.01 5.51
CA GLY A 7 -3.66 -0.41 4.78
C GLY A 7 -4.93 -0.28 5.64
N LEU A 8 -5.23 -1.28 6.46
CA LEU A 8 -6.32 -1.22 7.42
C LEU A 8 -6.06 -0.17 8.49
N GLY A 9 -4.86 -0.14 9.08
CA GLY A 9 -4.51 0.88 10.08
C GLY A 9 -4.67 2.31 9.53
N CYS A 10 -4.17 2.57 8.33
CA CYS A 10 -4.36 3.87 7.68
C CYS A 10 -5.84 4.21 7.45
N ALA A 11 -6.67 3.22 7.07
CA ALA A 11 -8.11 3.45 6.90
C ALA A 11 -8.78 3.82 8.23
N VAL A 12 -8.45 3.11 9.32
CA VAL A 12 -8.93 3.43 10.67
C VAL A 12 -8.53 4.85 11.08
N ALA A 13 -7.25 5.18 10.97
CA ALA A 13 -6.74 6.51 11.35
C ALA A 13 -7.41 7.65 10.57
N LEU A 14 -7.60 7.46 9.25
CA LEU A 14 -8.29 8.45 8.43
C LEU A 14 -9.77 8.58 8.81
N ALA A 15 -10.45 7.47 9.11
CA ALA A 15 -11.82 7.50 9.57
C ALA A 15 -11.97 8.21 10.92
N GLU A 16 -11.07 7.93 11.88
CA GLU A 16 -11.01 8.60 13.19
C GLU A 16 -10.70 10.10 13.06
N ALA A 17 -9.92 10.48 12.04
CA ALA A 17 -9.67 11.88 11.69
C ALA A 17 -10.85 12.55 10.95
N GLY A 18 -12.00 11.87 10.79
CA GLY A 18 -13.23 12.40 10.20
C GLY A 18 -13.37 12.22 8.69
N SER A 19 -12.52 11.44 8.04
CA SER A 19 -12.68 11.13 6.62
C SER A 19 -13.76 10.06 6.39
N ALA A 20 -14.52 10.19 5.29
CA ALA A 20 -15.29 9.07 4.76
C ALA A 20 -14.33 8.12 4.03
N VAL A 21 -14.20 6.88 4.47
CA VAL A 21 -13.22 5.95 3.94
C VAL A 21 -13.86 4.88 3.07
N THR A 22 -13.26 4.62 1.89
CA THR A 22 -13.59 3.47 1.04
C THR A 22 -12.48 2.43 1.16
N LEU A 23 -12.80 1.31 1.79
CA LEU A 23 -11.87 0.19 1.97
C LEU A 23 -11.88 -0.68 0.72
N ALA A 24 -10.74 -0.75 0.02
CA ALA A 24 -10.61 -1.54 -1.21
C ALA A 24 -9.74 -2.78 -1.01
N ALA A 25 -10.26 -3.96 -1.32
CA ALA A 25 -9.55 -5.25 -1.32
C ALA A 25 -10.30 -6.31 -2.15
N ARG A 26 -9.72 -7.51 -2.27
CA ARG A 26 -10.31 -8.61 -3.05
C ARG A 26 -11.40 -9.38 -2.30
N SER A 27 -11.26 -9.54 -0.97
CA SER A 27 -12.22 -10.29 -0.16
C SER A 27 -13.32 -9.37 0.34
N ILE A 28 -14.56 -9.63 -0.13
CA ILE A 28 -15.74 -8.88 0.31
C ILE A 28 -16.05 -9.16 1.78
N GLU A 29 -15.89 -10.40 2.24
CA GLU A 29 -16.23 -10.80 3.60
C GLU A 29 -15.43 -10.00 4.63
N LYS A 30 -14.10 -9.90 4.42
CA LYS A 30 -13.21 -9.11 5.29
C LYS A 30 -13.50 -7.61 5.23
N LEU A 31 -13.86 -7.11 4.06
CA LEU A 31 -14.23 -5.69 3.92
C LEU A 31 -15.52 -5.38 4.66
N GLU A 32 -16.56 -6.20 4.51
CA GLU A 32 -17.86 -6.01 5.17
C GLU A 32 -17.74 -6.09 6.69
N GLU A 33 -16.93 -7.02 7.21
CA GLU A 33 -16.63 -7.11 8.64
C GLU A 33 -16.02 -5.80 9.15
N THR A 34 -14.94 -5.35 8.52
CA THR A 34 -14.25 -4.10 8.90
C THR A 34 -15.16 -2.88 8.77
N VAL A 35 -15.92 -2.77 7.67
CA VAL A 35 -16.87 -1.66 7.47
C VAL A 35 -17.94 -1.64 8.54
N ARG A 36 -18.46 -2.82 8.93
CA ARG A 36 -19.44 -2.93 10.02
C ARG A 36 -18.87 -2.44 11.35
N GLU A 37 -17.64 -2.85 11.69
CA GLU A 37 -16.97 -2.40 12.92
C GLU A 37 -16.77 -0.88 12.94
N LEU A 38 -16.28 -0.30 11.84
CA LEU A 38 -16.08 1.15 11.73
C LEU A 38 -17.42 1.91 11.86
N ARG A 39 -18.46 1.43 11.20
CA ARG A 39 -19.81 2.03 11.30
C ARG A 39 -20.41 1.91 12.70
N GLN A 40 -20.18 0.80 13.40
CA GLN A 40 -20.60 0.63 14.80
C GLN A 40 -19.87 1.61 15.74
N ALA A 41 -18.62 1.97 15.41
CA ALA A 41 -17.86 3.02 16.10
C ALA A 41 -18.29 4.45 15.69
N GLY A 42 -19.33 4.62 14.86
CA GLY A 42 -19.82 5.93 14.40
C GLY A 42 -19.00 6.53 13.25
N LEU A 43 -18.11 5.77 12.63
CA LEU A 43 -17.23 6.23 11.55
C LEU A 43 -17.86 5.97 10.17
N SER A 44 -17.54 6.81 9.18
CA SER A 44 -18.01 6.67 7.81
C SER A 44 -17.11 5.74 7.02
N ALA A 45 -17.62 4.58 6.61
CA ALA A 45 -16.85 3.57 5.88
C ALA A 45 -17.70 2.85 4.84
N GLU A 46 -17.10 2.52 3.69
CA GLU A 46 -17.69 1.74 2.60
C GLU A 46 -16.70 0.69 2.09
N ALA A 47 -17.24 -0.39 1.50
CA ALA A 47 -16.46 -1.46 0.89
C ALA A 47 -16.43 -1.32 -0.62
N LEU A 48 -15.26 -1.51 -1.22
CA LEU A 48 -15.05 -1.58 -2.67
C LEU A 48 -14.27 -2.85 -3.02
N VAL A 49 -14.93 -3.82 -3.64
CA VAL A 49 -14.24 -5.04 -4.10
C VAL A 49 -13.41 -4.70 -5.33
N MET A 50 -12.09 -4.86 -5.22
CA MET A 50 -11.17 -4.51 -6.30
C MET A 50 -9.88 -5.35 -6.22
N ASP A 51 -9.49 -5.92 -7.35
CA ASP A 51 -8.15 -6.48 -7.54
C ASP A 51 -7.27 -5.47 -8.28
N VAL A 52 -6.29 -4.92 -7.58
CA VAL A 52 -5.38 -3.91 -8.14
C VAL A 52 -4.51 -4.46 -9.28
N SER A 53 -4.32 -5.78 -9.37
CA SER A 53 -3.61 -6.42 -10.48
C SER A 53 -4.39 -6.39 -11.79
N ASP A 54 -5.72 -6.29 -11.74
CA ASP A 54 -6.57 -6.03 -12.90
C ASP A 54 -6.71 -4.52 -13.14
N VAL A 55 -5.90 -4.04 -14.07
CA VAL A 55 -5.84 -2.60 -14.38
C VAL A 55 -7.16 -2.07 -14.92
N ALA A 56 -7.82 -2.81 -15.82
CA ALA A 56 -9.06 -2.36 -16.45
C ALA A 56 -10.20 -2.29 -15.42
N ALA A 57 -10.33 -3.33 -14.58
CA ALA A 57 -11.31 -3.33 -13.50
C ALA A 57 -11.02 -2.23 -12.46
N THR A 58 -9.76 -2.00 -12.12
CA THR A 58 -9.33 -0.92 -11.20
C THR A 58 -9.70 0.45 -11.74
N GLN A 59 -9.38 0.75 -13.01
CA GLN A 59 -9.73 2.03 -13.63
C GLN A 59 -11.25 2.24 -13.70
N LYS A 60 -12.00 1.21 -14.04
CA LYS A 60 -13.47 1.26 -14.06
C LYS A 60 -14.04 1.51 -12.66
N ALA A 61 -13.54 0.80 -11.64
CA ALA A 61 -13.99 0.95 -10.26
C ALA A 61 -13.73 2.39 -9.76
N VAL A 62 -12.54 2.93 -9.97
CA VAL A 62 -12.21 4.31 -9.57
C VAL A 62 -13.08 5.33 -10.33
N ALA A 63 -13.32 5.13 -11.62
CA ALA A 63 -14.14 6.04 -12.44
C ALA A 63 -15.63 6.01 -12.09
N SER A 64 -16.13 4.95 -11.43
CA SER A 64 -17.52 4.87 -10.98
C SER A 64 -17.78 5.57 -9.65
N GLU A 65 -16.72 5.96 -8.95
CA GLU A 65 -16.79 6.64 -7.67
C GLU A 65 -16.64 8.17 -7.81
N LYS A 66 -17.01 8.90 -6.76
CA LYS A 66 -16.62 10.31 -6.63
C LYS A 66 -15.09 10.39 -6.49
N PRO A 67 -14.43 11.43 -7.03
CA PRO A 67 -12.98 11.57 -6.89
C PRO A 67 -12.54 11.50 -5.43
N PHE A 68 -11.63 10.60 -5.14
CA PHE A 68 -11.04 10.44 -3.82
C PHE A 68 -10.01 11.53 -3.56
N ASP A 69 -10.18 12.31 -2.51
CA ASP A 69 -9.25 13.38 -2.11
C ASP A 69 -7.92 12.81 -1.56
N ILE A 70 -7.96 11.60 -0.99
CA ILE A 70 -6.81 10.89 -0.43
C ILE A 70 -6.77 9.47 -0.97
N LEU A 71 -5.58 9.02 -1.41
CA LEU A 71 -5.29 7.62 -1.70
C LEU A 71 -4.19 7.12 -0.77
N VAL A 72 -4.44 5.99 -0.10
CA VAL A 72 -3.38 5.17 0.51
C VAL A 72 -3.31 3.84 -0.23
N ASN A 73 -2.33 3.70 -1.10
CA ASN A 73 -2.09 2.48 -1.86
C ASN A 73 -1.14 1.56 -1.08
N SER A 74 -1.72 0.64 -0.33
CA SER A 74 -0.99 -0.37 0.47
C SER A 74 -1.09 -1.78 -0.13
N ALA A 75 -1.61 -1.92 -1.34
CA ALA A 75 -1.64 -3.22 -2.02
C ALA A 75 -0.21 -3.63 -2.40
N GLY A 76 0.18 -4.83 -2.01
CA GLY A 76 1.50 -5.36 -2.32
C GLY A 76 1.68 -6.79 -1.88
N THR A 77 2.66 -7.46 -2.48
CA THR A 77 3.05 -8.83 -2.16
C THR A 77 4.56 -8.99 -2.25
N ALA A 78 5.05 -10.11 -1.77
CA ALA A 78 6.45 -10.50 -1.89
C ALA A 78 6.54 -12.02 -2.14
N ALA A 79 7.43 -12.41 -3.01
CA ALA A 79 7.94 -13.77 -3.14
C ALA A 79 9.45 -13.70 -2.87
N HIS A 80 9.91 -14.51 -1.93
CA HIS A 80 11.30 -14.48 -1.47
C HIS A 80 12.04 -15.69 -2.03
N SER A 81 13.10 -15.44 -2.81
CA SER A 81 13.99 -16.45 -3.38
C SER A 81 15.36 -15.83 -3.61
N LEU A 82 16.39 -16.67 -3.70
CA LEU A 82 17.68 -16.22 -4.22
C LEU A 82 17.48 -15.72 -5.66
N ALA A 83 18.26 -14.72 -6.07
CA ALA A 83 18.11 -14.11 -7.39
C ALA A 83 18.21 -15.10 -8.55
N ILE A 84 19.07 -16.12 -8.40
CA ILE A 84 19.28 -17.19 -9.39
C ILE A 84 18.18 -18.27 -9.40
N GLU A 85 17.30 -18.27 -8.40
CA GLU A 85 16.20 -19.23 -8.23
C GLU A 85 14.83 -18.60 -8.48
N THR A 86 14.78 -17.29 -8.72
CA THR A 86 13.53 -16.58 -8.95
C THR A 86 12.84 -17.09 -10.21
N THR A 87 11.60 -17.56 -10.07
CA THR A 87 10.80 -18.00 -11.22
C THR A 87 10.15 -16.80 -11.92
N GLU A 88 9.91 -16.91 -13.24
CA GLU A 88 9.14 -15.92 -14.00
C GLU A 88 7.74 -15.68 -13.36
N LYS A 89 7.09 -16.76 -12.93
CA LYS A 89 5.79 -16.68 -12.25
C LYS A 89 5.84 -15.79 -11.00
N ASP A 90 6.88 -15.93 -10.16
CA ASP A 90 7.02 -15.14 -8.94
C ASP A 90 7.38 -13.70 -9.27
N TYR A 91 8.23 -13.49 -10.27
CA TYR A 91 8.55 -12.18 -10.79
C TYR A 91 7.29 -11.45 -11.26
N ASP A 92 6.50 -12.07 -12.13
CA ASP A 92 5.28 -11.50 -12.70
C ASP A 92 4.23 -11.20 -11.62
N ALA A 93 4.05 -12.10 -10.66
CA ALA A 93 3.12 -11.87 -9.55
C ALA A 93 3.51 -10.65 -8.71
N VAL A 94 4.80 -10.51 -8.38
CA VAL A 94 5.29 -9.40 -7.55
C VAL A 94 5.33 -8.10 -8.36
N ALA A 95 5.86 -8.12 -9.58
CA ALA A 95 5.94 -6.93 -10.44
C ALA A 95 4.54 -6.47 -10.91
N GLY A 96 3.68 -7.41 -11.26
CA GLY A 96 2.31 -7.14 -11.69
C GLY A 96 1.51 -6.39 -10.66
N LEU A 97 1.60 -6.78 -9.38
CA LEU A 97 0.90 -6.09 -8.30
C LEU A 97 1.65 -4.83 -7.84
N ASN A 98 2.93 -4.96 -7.50
CA ASN A 98 3.67 -3.89 -6.81
C ASN A 98 4.08 -2.74 -7.74
N ILE A 99 4.27 -2.98 -9.05
CA ILE A 99 4.61 -1.93 -10.02
C ILE A 99 3.37 -1.56 -10.84
N LYS A 100 2.91 -2.49 -11.68
CA LYS A 100 1.84 -2.23 -12.64
C LYS A 100 0.54 -1.83 -11.94
N GLY A 101 0.08 -2.63 -10.97
CA GLY A 101 -1.13 -2.34 -10.22
C GLY A 101 -1.03 -1.03 -9.45
N ALA A 102 0.08 -0.82 -8.72
CA ALA A 102 0.30 0.39 -7.94
C ALA A 102 0.33 1.65 -8.81
N TYR A 103 1.03 1.61 -9.95
CA TYR A 103 1.11 2.72 -10.89
C TYR A 103 -0.28 3.10 -11.42
N PHE A 104 -1.03 2.13 -11.96
CA PHE A 104 -2.32 2.41 -12.59
C PHE A 104 -3.42 2.78 -11.61
N LEU A 105 -3.40 2.28 -10.38
CA LEU A 105 -4.30 2.75 -9.33
C LEU A 105 -4.01 4.22 -8.99
N THR A 106 -2.74 4.57 -8.78
CA THR A 106 -2.32 5.95 -8.48
C THR A 106 -2.69 6.89 -9.63
N ALA A 107 -2.43 6.48 -10.88
CA ALA A 107 -2.78 7.24 -12.07
C ALA A 107 -4.29 7.42 -12.26
N ALA A 108 -5.10 6.39 -11.97
CA ALA A 108 -6.55 6.47 -12.08
C ALA A 108 -7.14 7.48 -11.09
N VAL A 109 -6.70 7.46 -9.83
CA VAL A 109 -7.16 8.43 -8.81
C VAL A 109 -6.67 9.84 -9.16
N ALA A 110 -5.41 9.99 -9.59
CA ALA A 110 -4.88 11.27 -10.02
C ALA A 110 -5.68 11.86 -11.20
N LYS A 111 -6.01 11.03 -12.20
CA LYS A 111 -6.82 11.45 -13.36
C LYS A 111 -8.19 11.96 -12.93
N ALA A 112 -8.88 11.23 -12.04
CA ALA A 112 -10.19 11.65 -11.55
C ALA A 112 -10.13 13.01 -10.82
N LEU A 113 -9.07 13.24 -10.03
CA LEU A 113 -8.85 14.53 -9.36
C LEU A 113 -8.58 15.66 -10.33
N VAL A 114 -7.73 15.44 -11.34
CA VAL A 114 -7.41 16.43 -12.39
C VAL A 114 -8.67 16.80 -13.17
N GLU A 115 -9.46 15.81 -13.61
CA GLU A 115 -10.72 16.03 -14.35
C GLU A 115 -11.77 16.77 -13.51
N ALA A 116 -11.78 16.56 -12.19
CA ALA A 116 -12.66 17.27 -11.26
C ALA A 116 -12.12 18.65 -10.82
N GLY A 117 -10.89 19.03 -11.20
CA GLY A 117 -10.24 20.26 -10.74
C GLY A 117 -9.98 20.30 -9.22
N LYS A 118 -9.83 19.13 -8.58
CA LYS A 118 -9.66 19.00 -7.14
C LYS A 118 -8.19 18.77 -6.75
N PRO A 119 -7.74 19.34 -5.62
CA PRO A 119 -6.46 18.95 -5.02
C PRO A 119 -6.53 17.54 -4.44
N GLY A 120 -5.39 16.92 -4.15
CA GLY A 120 -5.35 15.61 -3.54
C GLY A 120 -4.05 15.24 -2.84
N SER A 121 -4.08 14.12 -2.12
CA SER A 121 -2.91 13.54 -1.44
C SER A 121 -2.84 12.03 -1.72
N LEU A 122 -1.88 11.62 -2.53
CA LEU A 122 -1.69 10.23 -2.93
C LEU A 122 -0.46 9.67 -2.21
N ILE A 123 -0.62 8.55 -1.52
CA ILE A 123 0.42 7.94 -0.70
C ILE A 123 0.59 6.49 -1.15
N ASN A 124 1.78 6.15 -1.64
CA ASN A 124 2.14 4.77 -1.96
C ASN A 124 2.94 4.15 -0.81
N VAL A 125 2.53 2.98 -0.34
CA VAL A 125 3.30 2.23 0.65
C VAL A 125 4.45 1.52 -0.05
N SER A 126 5.63 2.10 0.09
CA SER A 126 6.90 1.58 -0.41
C SER A 126 7.55 0.65 0.63
N SER A 127 8.83 0.74 0.84
CA SER A 127 9.59 -0.03 1.82
C SER A 127 10.96 0.59 2.01
N GLN A 128 11.62 0.35 3.14
CA GLN A 128 13.06 0.60 3.22
C GLN A 128 13.85 -0.13 2.12
N MET A 129 13.32 -1.27 1.62
CA MET A 129 13.91 -2.02 0.50
C MET A 129 13.89 -1.25 -0.84
N ALA A 130 13.32 -0.07 -0.88
CA ALA A 130 13.46 0.87 -2.00
C ALA A 130 14.75 1.70 -1.93
N HIS A 131 15.52 1.58 -0.86
CA HIS A 131 16.74 2.36 -0.61
C HIS A 131 17.94 1.48 -0.31
N VAL A 132 17.72 0.19 -0.02
CA VAL A 132 18.75 -0.80 0.30
C VAL A 132 18.44 -2.14 -0.35
N GLY A 133 19.45 -3.02 -0.41
CA GLY A 133 19.26 -4.42 -0.83
C GLY A 133 18.93 -5.34 0.35
N GLY A 134 18.47 -6.55 0.03
CA GLY A 134 18.24 -7.61 1.01
C GLY A 134 18.41 -8.99 0.38
N ILE A 135 18.91 -9.95 1.16
CA ILE A 135 19.02 -11.35 0.73
C ILE A 135 17.63 -11.88 0.41
N GLU A 136 17.48 -12.64 -0.69
CA GLU A 136 16.21 -13.18 -1.19
C GLU A 136 15.15 -12.11 -1.55
N ARG A 137 15.59 -10.89 -1.84
CA ARG A 137 14.69 -9.75 -2.01
C ARG A 137 14.86 -9.03 -3.36
N ALA A 138 15.59 -9.61 -4.31
CA ALA A 138 15.96 -8.90 -5.54
C ALA A 138 14.75 -8.31 -6.28
N VAL A 139 13.73 -9.12 -6.57
CA VAL A 139 12.50 -8.66 -7.25
C VAL A 139 11.72 -7.67 -6.39
N TYR A 140 11.55 -7.96 -5.09
CA TYR A 140 10.85 -7.06 -4.19
C TYR A 140 11.55 -5.68 -4.10
N CYS A 141 12.87 -5.65 -3.94
CA CYS A 141 13.65 -4.41 -3.95
C CYS A 141 13.44 -3.65 -5.28
N ALA A 142 13.55 -4.32 -6.41
CA ALA A 142 13.32 -3.71 -7.73
C ALA A 142 11.93 -3.06 -7.81
N THR A 143 10.87 -3.76 -7.33
CA THR A 143 9.52 -3.19 -7.35
C THR A 143 9.38 -1.97 -6.45
N LYS A 144 10.01 -1.96 -5.27
CA LYS A 144 9.93 -0.82 -4.35
C LYS A 144 10.77 0.37 -4.82
N HIS A 145 11.91 0.16 -5.49
CA HIS A 145 12.63 1.22 -6.19
C HIS A 145 11.79 1.82 -7.32
N ALA A 146 11.06 0.99 -8.08
CA ALA A 146 10.14 1.46 -9.11
C ALA A 146 9.01 2.34 -8.52
N VAL A 147 8.45 1.97 -7.36
CA VAL A 147 7.45 2.79 -6.65
C VAL A 147 8.00 4.17 -6.30
N GLU A 148 9.23 4.26 -5.78
CA GLU A 148 9.88 5.54 -5.53
C GLU A 148 10.08 6.35 -6.81
N GLY A 149 10.51 5.67 -7.89
CA GLY A 149 10.74 6.32 -9.18
C GLY A 149 9.49 6.99 -9.74
N PHE A 150 8.41 6.23 -9.92
CA PHE A 150 7.18 6.78 -10.47
C PHE A 150 6.49 7.78 -9.54
N THR A 151 6.59 7.60 -8.21
CA THR A 151 6.04 8.56 -7.25
C THR A 151 6.71 9.93 -7.40
N LYS A 152 8.04 9.98 -7.53
CA LYS A 152 8.79 11.23 -7.77
C LYS A 152 8.38 11.90 -9.08
N ALA A 153 8.27 11.13 -10.16
CA ALA A 153 7.83 11.66 -11.46
C ALA A 153 6.41 12.23 -11.38
N MET A 154 5.46 11.44 -10.84
CA MET A 154 4.07 11.88 -10.68
C MET A 154 3.95 13.11 -9.76
N SER A 155 4.79 13.25 -8.74
CA SER A 155 4.76 14.42 -7.86
C SER A 155 5.11 15.72 -8.60
N ILE A 156 6.01 15.65 -9.57
CA ILE A 156 6.38 16.78 -10.42
C ILE A 156 5.27 17.10 -11.41
N GLU A 157 4.75 16.07 -12.11
CA GLU A 157 3.71 16.22 -13.13
C GLU A 157 2.39 16.76 -12.53
N LEU A 158 2.01 16.28 -11.36
CA LEU A 158 0.72 16.57 -10.74
C LEU A 158 0.75 17.81 -9.82
N GLY A 159 1.91 18.36 -9.54
CA GLY A 159 2.08 19.54 -8.68
C GLY A 159 1.29 20.75 -9.15
N ALA A 160 1.22 21.00 -10.46
CA ALA A 160 0.43 22.08 -11.05
C ALA A 160 -1.09 21.93 -10.77
N HIS A 161 -1.56 20.71 -10.53
CA HIS A 161 -2.94 20.39 -10.15
C HIS A 161 -3.17 20.38 -8.64
N LYS A 162 -2.19 20.81 -7.84
CA LYS A 162 -2.24 20.76 -6.36
C LYS A 162 -2.43 19.35 -5.80
N ILE A 163 -1.97 18.33 -6.51
CA ILE A 163 -1.99 16.93 -6.10
C ILE A 163 -0.58 16.56 -5.63
N ARG A 164 -0.46 16.18 -4.37
CA ARG A 164 0.79 15.70 -3.77
C ARG A 164 0.88 14.18 -3.93
N VAL A 165 2.05 13.67 -4.30
CA VAL A 165 2.29 12.22 -4.42
C VAL A 165 3.52 11.89 -3.60
N ASN A 166 3.38 11.01 -2.60
CA ASN A 166 4.44 10.67 -1.67
C ASN A 166 4.50 9.16 -1.41
N THR A 167 5.58 8.72 -0.79
CA THR A 167 5.73 7.36 -0.27
C THR A 167 5.89 7.37 1.24
N ILE A 168 5.50 6.27 1.86
CA ILE A 168 5.98 5.88 3.18
C ILE A 168 6.82 4.61 3.02
N CYS A 169 7.96 4.53 3.70
CA CYS A 169 8.95 3.48 3.55
C CYS A 169 9.14 2.69 4.85
N PRO A 170 8.16 1.87 5.27
CA PRO A 170 8.28 1.09 6.49
C PRO A 170 9.47 0.14 6.41
N THR A 171 10.08 -0.15 7.55
CA THR A 171 10.93 -1.32 7.74
C THR A 171 10.07 -2.51 8.16
N PHE A 172 10.40 -3.21 9.23
CA PHE A 172 9.63 -4.35 9.72
C PHE A 172 8.50 -3.88 10.65
N VAL A 173 7.28 -3.96 10.16
CA VAL A 173 6.03 -3.71 10.88
C VAL A 173 5.31 -5.04 11.07
N ARG A 174 4.76 -5.31 12.26
CA ARG A 174 4.01 -6.54 12.54
C ARG A 174 2.69 -6.56 11.78
N THR A 175 2.60 -7.46 10.82
CA THR A 175 1.44 -7.68 9.96
C THR A 175 1.39 -9.14 9.52
N ALA A 176 0.28 -9.60 8.98
CA ALA A 176 0.19 -10.96 8.42
C ALA A 176 1.26 -11.26 7.35
N LEU A 177 1.69 -10.26 6.58
CA LEU A 177 2.75 -10.40 5.57
C LEU A 177 4.12 -10.68 6.20
N THR A 178 4.40 -10.15 7.37
CA THR A 178 5.70 -10.25 8.04
C THR A 178 5.74 -11.33 9.12
N GLU A 179 4.61 -11.93 9.47
CA GLU A 179 4.52 -12.97 10.51
C GLU A 179 5.46 -14.16 10.28
N PRO A 180 5.65 -14.69 9.05
CA PRO A 180 6.61 -15.75 8.80
C PRO A 180 8.06 -15.36 9.16
N THR A 181 8.41 -14.07 9.05
CA THR A 181 9.73 -13.55 9.45
C THR A 181 9.88 -13.57 10.98
N PHE A 182 8.81 -13.29 11.71
CA PHE A 182 8.80 -13.21 13.17
C PHE A 182 8.64 -14.56 13.86
N ALA A 183 8.27 -15.62 13.13
CA ALA A 183 8.25 -16.99 13.64
C ALA A 183 9.66 -17.51 13.97
N ASN A 184 10.73 -16.87 13.48
CA ASN A 184 12.11 -17.22 13.76
C ASN A 184 12.70 -16.27 14.83
N PRO A 185 12.95 -16.73 16.08
CA PRO A 185 13.46 -15.89 17.17
C PRO A 185 14.84 -15.26 16.89
N ASP A 186 15.74 -16.00 16.22
CA ASP A 186 17.08 -15.51 15.91
C ASP A 186 16.99 -14.36 14.90
N ARG A 187 16.07 -14.47 13.94
CA ARG A 187 15.81 -13.39 12.99
C ARG A 187 15.22 -12.15 13.66
N VAL A 188 14.31 -12.34 14.62
CA VAL A 188 13.76 -11.24 15.42
C VAL A 188 14.86 -10.55 16.23
N LYS A 189 15.75 -11.31 16.88
CA LYS A 189 16.89 -10.77 17.62
C LYS A 189 17.78 -9.94 16.70
N TRP A 190 18.18 -10.50 15.56
CA TRP A 190 19.01 -9.82 14.57
C TRP A 190 18.34 -8.53 14.07
N LEU A 191 17.03 -8.54 13.78
CA LEU A 191 16.29 -7.35 13.33
C LEU A 191 16.32 -6.25 14.39
N LYS A 192 16.07 -6.60 15.67
CA LYS A 192 16.09 -5.62 16.78
C LYS A 192 17.46 -4.98 16.96
N GLU A 193 18.54 -5.72 16.73
CA GLU A 193 19.92 -5.17 16.75
C GLU A 193 20.17 -4.18 15.60
N LYS A 194 19.55 -4.39 14.43
CA LYS A 194 19.69 -3.50 13.26
C LYS A 194 18.77 -2.28 13.32
N ILE A 195 17.58 -2.42 13.89
CA ILE A 195 16.63 -1.32 14.06
C ILE A 195 17.06 -0.48 15.25
N LYS A 196 17.45 0.77 15.01
CA LYS A 196 18.02 1.65 16.06
C LYS A 196 17.07 1.95 17.21
N LEU A 197 15.75 1.87 16.98
CA LEU A 197 14.76 1.94 18.07
C LEU A 197 14.66 0.66 18.91
N GLY A 198 15.39 -0.41 18.56
CA GLY A 198 15.45 -1.67 19.31
C GLY A 198 14.16 -2.48 19.35
N ARG A 199 13.16 -2.11 18.54
CA ARG A 199 11.86 -2.79 18.46
C ARG A 199 11.37 -2.96 17.04
N ILE A 200 10.50 -3.94 16.84
CA ILE A 200 9.71 -4.08 15.62
C ILE A 200 8.62 -3.00 15.64
N GLY A 201 8.29 -2.46 14.47
CA GLY A 201 7.18 -1.52 14.32
C GLY A 201 5.82 -2.22 14.46
N GLU A 202 4.85 -1.49 14.95
CA GLU A 202 3.45 -1.88 14.98
C GLU A 202 2.66 -1.07 13.93
N VAL A 203 1.46 -1.54 13.57
CA VAL A 203 0.61 -0.83 12.59
C VAL A 203 0.30 0.58 13.07
N THR A 204 0.14 0.77 14.38
CA THR A 204 -0.10 2.07 15.01
C THR A 204 1.04 3.07 14.80
N ASP A 205 2.26 2.64 14.57
CA ASP A 205 3.38 3.54 14.20
C ASP A 205 3.17 4.19 12.81
N MET A 206 2.26 3.66 11.99
CA MET A 206 1.93 4.18 10.65
C MET A 206 0.65 5.01 10.65
N MET A 207 -0.02 5.11 11.78
CA MET A 207 -1.31 5.82 11.93
C MET A 207 -1.15 7.25 12.49
N LEU A 208 0.05 7.59 12.95
CA LEU A 208 0.37 8.87 13.59
C LEU A 208 0.79 9.94 12.59
#